data_a8bcc6e85256994bf42cc8ab422d4b96
#
_entry.id   a8bcc6e85256994bf42cc8ab422d4b96
#
_cell.length_a   1.000
_cell.length_b   1.000
_cell.length_c   1.000
_cell.angle_alpha   90.00
_cell.angle_beta   90.00
_cell.angle_gamma   90.00
#
_symmetry.space_group_name_H-M   'P 1'
#
loop_
_entity.id
_entity.type
_entity.pdbx_description
1 polymer ?
#
loop_
_entity_poly.entity_id
_entity_poly.type
_entity_poly.pdbx_seq_one_letter_code
_entity_poly.pdbx_strand_id
1 'polypeptide(L)'
;MAVLIPALSTCVARMTSGERRLAERLQQKLDEDYLLWYDVPIGPRQCHPDFVVLHPSRGLLILETKDWRLDTIQQASRGDWLIAPDGVAKSVPNPIEQARHQALQVVDTLKRDAQLIQHEGKWKGMLTFPWSYGVVLTRITRKQFEAAGLGSAIEPNRVVCSDEMLEDAEPEDFQSRLWDMFPVLMRGTLSLPQIDRVRWNLFPEVRVPEQGALFDDADDTATIPDLLRVMDLQQEQLARSLGDGHRVIHGVAGSGKTMILGYRAEYLAKAAVDSHKPVLVLCYNEPLAVKLQATMQAKGLAERVQVRHFHKWCRDQLVAFGQPLPPNDLPVGAKMEQMVRNVIEGVDRKMIPSGQYLAVLVDEGHDFAPEWLKLVTQMVDPATNSLLLLYDDAQSIYDKRSGKPFSFKSVGVQAQGRTTILRINYRNTRQILQTASAMATELLQPQEKDDDGVPLVQPVSCGREGPEPIVIDLPSTRAQADRIAELMASAHNEGHAWGDMAVLCRSWALMDECARALGRRRLPHKVRKGTHDFDPGADTIKVMTLHASKGLEFPVVAVMGARQAAAGQEEGVKDGHDALEEMRLFYVGATRATARLMIANAVGQ
;
A
#
# COMPACT_ATOMS: atom_id res chain seq x y z
N MET A 1 -15.92 -11.58 8.15
CA MET A 1 -14.93 -11.81 9.23
C MET A 1 -14.17 -10.52 9.46
N ALA A 2 -14.01 -10.13 10.72
CA ALA A 2 -13.29 -8.91 11.10
C ALA A 2 -11.83 -8.92 10.68
N VAL A 3 -11.28 -7.73 10.39
CA VAL A 3 -9.88 -7.58 9.96
C VAL A 3 -8.99 -7.33 11.17
N LEU A 4 -8.09 -8.28 11.48
CA LEU A 4 -7.09 -8.12 12.54
C LEU A 4 -5.80 -7.50 11.98
N ILE A 5 -5.29 -6.49 12.64
CA ILE A 5 -4.08 -5.73 12.32
C ILE A 5 -3.10 -5.84 13.51
N PRO A 6 -1.94 -6.47 13.33
CA PRO A 6 -1.48 -7.24 12.18
C PRO A 6 -2.25 -8.54 11.97
N ALA A 7 -2.17 -9.11 10.77
CA ALA A 7 -2.83 -10.39 10.50
C ALA A 7 -2.40 -11.47 11.51
N LEU A 8 -3.33 -12.35 11.89
CA LEU A 8 -3.09 -13.38 12.90
C LEU A 8 -1.85 -14.23 12.60
N SER A 9 -1.65 -14.60 11.32
CA SER A 9 -0.46 -15.37 10.89
C SER A 9 0.87 -14.69 11.20
N THR A 10 0.86 -13.35 11.31
CA THR A 10 2.08 -12.55 11.53
C THR A 10 2.36 -12.35 13.02
N CYS A 11 1.32 -12.28 13.85
CA CYS A 11 1.47 -11.98 15.27
C CYS A 11 1.33 -13.19 16.21
N VAL A 12 0.84 -14.33 15.70
CA VAL A 12 0.56 -15.54 16.50
C VAL A 12 1.78 -16.03 17.31
N ALA A 13 2.99 -15.88 16.78
CA ALA A 13 4.21 -16.31 17.48
C ALA A 13 4.55 -15.45 18.72
N ARG A 14 3.99 -14.24 18.82
CA ARG A 14 4.19 -13.31 19.95
C ARG A 14 3.04 -13.37 20.95
N MET A 15 1.93 -14.00 20.58
CA MET A 15 0.73 -14.10 21.41
C MET A 15 0.89 -15.15 22.51
N THR A 16 0.40 -14.84 23.69
CA THR A 16 0.11 -15.86 24.70
C THR A 16 -1.03 -16.78 24.23
N SER A 17 -1.19 -17.92 24.87
CA SER A 17 -2.28 -18.86 24.53
C SER A 17 -3.67 -18.23 24.68
N GLY A 18 -3.84 -17.31 25.62
CA GLY A 18 -5.08 -16.58 25.85
C GLY A 18 -5.35 -15.53 24.79
N GLU A 19 -4.35 -14.71 24.46
CA GLU A 19 -4.45 -13.70 23.41
C GLU A 19 -4.74 -14.33 22.05
N ARG A 20 -4.08 -15.44 21.73
CA ARG A 20 -4.33 -16.17 20.49
C ARG A 20 -5.79 -16.62 20.38
N ARG A 21 -6.33 -17.24 21.44
CA ARG A 21 -7.74 -17.67 21.47
C ARG A 21 -8.67 -16.49 21.28
N LEU A 22 -8.42 -15.37 21.98
CA LEU A 22 -9.24 -14.17 21.81
C LEU A 22 -9.16 -13.62 20.40
N ALA A 23 -7.97 -13.53 19.81
CA ALA A 23 -7.78 -13.08 18.43
C ALA A 23 -8.57 -13.93 17.42
N GLU A 24 -8.50 -15.26 17.56
CA GLU A 24 -9.26 -16.19 16.72
C GLU A 24 -10.78 -15.97 16.88
N ARG A 25 -11.28 -15.76 18.11
CA ARG A 25 -12.70 -15.49 18.36
C ARG A 25 -13.16 -14.13 17.83
N LEU A 26 -12.37 -13.08 18.04
CA LEU A 26 -12.65 -11.77 17.49
C LEU A 26 -12.75 -11.81 15.95
N GLN A 27 -11.83 -12.51 15.26
CA GLN A 27 -11.91 -12.65 13.82
C GLN A 27 -13.12 -13.47 13.34
N GLN A 28 -13.44 -14.57 14.01
CA GLN A 28 -14.49 -15.50 13.58
C GLN A 28 -15.90 -15.00 13.87
N LYS A 29 -16.09 -14.28 15.00
CA LYS A 29 -17.42 -13.92 15.53
C LYS A 29 -17.80 -12.47 15.32
N LEU A 30 -16.87 -11.63 14.85
CA LEU A 30 -17.15 -10.24 14.48
C LEU A 30 -17.30 -10.12 12.95
N ASP A 31 -18.18 -9.21 12.53
CA ASP A 31 -18.51 -8.96 11.13
C ASP A 31 -17.40 -8.19 10.38
N GLU A 32 -17.59 -7.94 9.10
CA GLU A 32 -16.56 -7.34 8.22
C GLU A 32 -16.33 -5.84 8.48
N ASP A 33 -17.23 -5.19 9.16
CA ASP A 33 -17.16 -3.78 9.53
C ASP A 33 -16.35 -3.52 10.81
N TYR A 34 -15.89 -4.58 11.49
CA TYR A 34 -15.00 -4.45 12.64
C TYR A 34 -13.54 -4.36 12.23
N LEU A 35 -12.84 -3.39 12.83
CA LEU A 35 -11.38 -3.25 12.77
C LEU A 35 -10.76 -3.62 14.11
N LEU A 36 -9.76 -4.48 14.07
CA LEU A 36 -9.09 -5.03 15.23
C LEU A 36 -7.61 -4.70 15.18
N TRP A 37 -7.03 -4.22 16.28
CA TRP A 37 -5.57 -4.07 16.42
C TRP A 37 -5.09 -4.92 17.60
N TYR A 38 -3.95 -5.56 17.43
CA TYR A 38 -3.27 -6.35 18.45
C TYR A 38 -1.88 -5.81 18.72
N ASP A 39 -1.56 -5.50 19.98
CA ASP A 39 -0.22 -5.10 20.45
C ASP A 39 0.43 -3.99 19.60
N VAL A 40 -0.36 -2.98 19.22
CA VAL A 40 0.14 -1.86 18.42
C VAL A 40 0.63 -0.72 19.32
N PRO A 41 1.81 -0.13 19.03
CA PRO A 41 2.33 1.00 19.78
C PRO A 41 1.51 2.27 19.50
N ILE A 42 0.83 2.81 20.50
CA ILE A 42 -0.04 3.97 20.35
C ILE A 42 0.54 5.19 21.09
N GLY A 43 0.59 6.31 20.39
CA GLY A 43 0.98 7.60 20.93
C GLY A 43 2.45 7.73 21.31
N PRO A 44 2.87 8.91 21.85
CA PRO A 44 4.28 9.21 22.13
C PRO A 44 4.91 8.32 23.21
N ARG A 45 4.09 7.75 24.09
CA ARG A 45 4.53 6.86 25.16
C ARG A 45 4.56 5.39 24.76
N GLN A 46 4.26 5.10 23.48
CA GLN A 46 4.20 3.75 22.92
C GLN A 46 3.39 2.79 23.81
N CYS A 47 2.16 3.18 24.15
CA CYS A 47 1.24 2.32 24.86
C CYS A 47 0.88 1.11 23.97
N HIS A 48 0.94 -0.09 24.53
CA HIS A 48 0.66 -1.35 23.84
C HIS A 48 -0.60 -2.01 24.43
N PRO A 49 -1.82 -1.61 24.04
CA PRO A 49 -3.01 -2.36 24.43
C PRO A 49 -3.02 -3.73 23.77
N ASP A 50 -3.46 -4.77 24.49
CA ASP A 50 -3.52 -6.12 23.94
C ASP A 50 -4.44 -6.13 22.70
N PHE A 51 -5.65 -5.57 22.82
CA PHE A 51 -6.55 -5.42 21.68
C PHE A 51 -7.26 -4.06 21.69
N VAL A 52 -7.41 -3.50 20.49
CA VAL A 52 -8.28 -2.36 20.22
C VAL A 52 -9.30 -2.77 19.18
N VAL A 53 -10.58 -2.57 19.46
CA VAL A 53 -11.70 -2.96 18.60
C VAL A 53 -12.47 -1.71 18.21
N LEU A 54 -12.61 -1.43 16.93
CA LEU A 54 -13.43 -0.34 16.41
C LEU A 54 -14.59 -0.91 15.59
N HIS A 55 -15.78 -0.38 15.86
CA HIS A 55 -16.96 -0.58 15.02
C HIS A 55 -17.57 0.76 14.65
N PRO A 56 -17.92 0.99 13.35
CA PRO A 56 -18.40 2.30 12.88
C PRO A 56 -19.62 2.83 13.63
N SER A 57 -20.55 1.96 14.02
CA SER A 57 -21.81 2.34 14.69
C SER A 57 -21.81 2.11 16.20
N ARG A 58 -20.71 1.63 16.79
CA ARG A 58 -20.67 1.30 18.23
C ARG A 58 -19.55 2.03 18.98
N GLY A 59 -18.45 2.39 18.29
CA GLY A 59 -17.32 3.12 18.87
C GLY A 59 -16.08 2.27 19.09
N LEU A 60 -15.23 2.65 20.04
CA LEU A 60 -13.90 2.09 20.28
C LEU A 60 -13.86 1.35 21.62
N LEU A 61 -13.40 0.09 21.62
CA LEU A 61 -13.23 -0.74 22.81
C LEU A 61 -11.77 -1.18 22.94
N ILE A 62 -11.21 -1.00 24.13
CA ILE A 62 -9.86 -1.43 24.48
C ILE A 62 -9.98 -2.64 25.42
N LEU A 63 -9.32 -3.75 25.08
CA LEU A 63 -9.34 -4.98 25.85
C LEU A 63 -7.95 -5.34 26.35
N GLU A 64 -7.87 -5.66 27.63
CA GLU A 64 -6.71 -6.24 28.30
C GLU A 64 -6.96 -7.73 28.52
N THR A 65 -6.02 -8.59 28.17
CA THR A 65 -6.15 -10.04 28.25
C THR A 65 -5.34 -10.63 29.40
N LYS A 66 -5.95 -11.45 30.21
CA LYS A 66 -5.25 -12.17 31.29
C LYS A 66 -5.47 -13.67 31.20
N ASP A 67 -4.37 -14.39 31.10
CA ASP A 67 -4.35 -15.86 31.00
C ASP A 67 -4.15 -16.50 32.39
N TRP A 68 -4.77 -15.92 33.43
CA TRP A 68 -4.68 -16.38 34.80
C TRP A 68 -5.71 -17.45 35.09
N ARG A 69 -5.32 -18.39 35.94
CA ARG A 69 -6.22 -19.41 36.53
C ARG A 69 -6.71 -18.90 37.88
N LEU A 70 -7.91 -19.32 38.28
CA LEU A 70 -8.48 -18.86 39.53
C LEU A 70 -7.63 -19.27 40.75
N ASP A 71 -7.02 -20.48 40.70
CA ASP A 71 -6.15 -21.00 41.75
C ASP A 71 -4.83 -20.24 41.93
N THR A 72 -4.45 -19.42 40.94
CA THR A 72 -3.26 -18.56 41.02
C THR A 72 -3.56 -17.20 41.65
N ILE A 73 -4.81 -16.81 41.83
CA ILE A 73 -5.22 -15.54 42.41
C ILE A 73 -5.37 -15.70 43.91
N GLN A 74 -4.48 -15.09 44.69
CA GLN A 74 -4.53 -15.14 46.16
C GLN A 74 -5.39 -14.02 46.74
N GLN A 75 -5.33 -12.84 46.15
CA GLN A 75 -6.11 -11.65 46.57
C GLN A 75 -6.43 -10.78 45.38
N ALA A 76 -7.66 -10.26 45.34
CA ALA A 76 -8.09 -9.29 44.32
C ALA A 76 -8.67 -8.08 45.01
N SER A 77 -8.14 -6.90 44.73
CA SER A 77 -8.65 -5.60 45.19
C SER A 77 -8.92 -4.67 44.00
N ARG A 78 -9.53 -3.51 44.25
CA ARG A 78 -9.71 -2.47 43.24
C ARG A 78 -8.38 -1.87 42.74
N GLY A 79 -7.32 -1.86 43.57
CA GLY A 79 -6.02 -1.31 43.23
C GLY A 79 -5.11 -2.39 42.62
N ASP A 80 -4.73 -3.37 43.45
CA ASP A 80 -3.74 -4.38 43.10
C ASP A 80 -4.27 -5.81 43.33
N TRP A 81 -3.73 -6.75 42.58
CA TRP A 81 -4.00 -8.17 42.73
C TRP A 81 -2.73 -8.91 43.13
N LEU A 82 -2.86 -9.86 44.05
CA LEU A 82 -1.77 -10.77 44.42
C LEU A 82 -1.98 -12.10 43.66
N ILE A 83 -1.05 -12.40 42.78
CA ILE A 83 -1.08 -13.61 41.96
C ILE A 83 0.18 -14.44 42.20
N ALA A 84 0.04 -15.78 42.13
CA ALA A 84 1.15 -16.71 42.29
C ALA A 84 1.14 -17.78 41.19
N PRO A 85 1.43 -17.43 39.93
CA PRO A 85 1.38 -18.35 38.80
C PRO A 85 2.39 -19.53 38.94
N ASP A 86 3.56 -19.26 39.54
CA ASP A 86 4.64 -20.22 39.74
C ASP A 86 4.87 -20.53 41.24
N GLY A 87 3.82 -20.36 42.06
CA GLY A 87 3.93 -20.54 43.51
C GLY A 87 4.57 -19.36 44.26
N VAL A 88 5.09 -18.37 43.55
CA VAL A 88 5.67 -17.15 44.13
C VAL A 88 4.67 -15.99 44.01
N ALA A 89 4.29 -15.43 45.18
CA ALA A 89 3.33 -14.34 45.21
C ALA A 89 3.93 -13.05 44.61
N LYS A 90 3.22 -12.45 43.65
CA LYS A 90 3.58 -11.22 42.98
C LYS A 90 2.40 -10.25 42.98
N SER A 91 2.63 -9.02 43.43
CA SER A 91 1.62 -7.94 43.29
C SER A 91 1.64 -7.40 41.86
N VAL A 92 0.46 -7.31 41.25
CA VAL A 92 0.23 -6.74 39.93
C VAL A 92 -0.93 -5.75 39.98
N PRO A 93 -0.92 -4.70 39.15
CA PRO A 93 -2.06 -3.79 39.05
C PRO A 93 -3.35 -4.51 38.69
N ASN A 94 -4.48 -3.97 39.15
CA ASN A 94 -5.78 -4.50 38.73
C ASN A 94 -5.90 -4.42 37.19
N PRO A 95 -6.25 -5.52 36.50
CA PRO A 95 -6.34 -5.55 35.03
C PRO A 95 -7.28 -4.49 34.45
N ILE A 96 -8.36 -4.16 35.15
CA ILE A 96 -9.30 -3.12 34.68
C ILE A 96 -8.69 -1.71 34.74
N GLU A 97 -7.84 -1.43 35.74
CA GLU A 97 -7.12 -0.17 35.81
C GLU A 97 -6.02 -0.10 34.74
N GLN A 98 -5.41 -1.22 34.39
CA GLN A 98 -4.47 -1.31 33.28
C GLN A 98 -5.19 -1.02 31.96
N ALA A 99 -6.31 -1.68 31.67
CA ALA A 99 -7.15 -1.44 30.50
C ALA A 99 -7.63 0.02 30.42
N ARG A 100 -8.05 0.59 31.56
CA ARG A 100 -8.47 1.99 31.67
C ARG A 100 -7.34 2.96 31.34
N HIS A 101 -6.16 2.72 31.89
CA HIS A 101 -4.99 3.57 31.63
C HIS A 101 -4.61 3.57 30.14
N GLN A 102 -4.58 2.40 29.52
CA GLN A 102 -4.34 2.24 28.08
C GLN A 102 -5.43 2.96 27.27
N ALA A 103 -6.70 2.79 27.64
CA ALA A 103 -7.82 3.44 26.94
C ALA A 103 -7.71 4.97 26.98
N LEU A 104 -7.34 5.56 28.13
CA LEU A 104 -7.13 6.99 28.25
C LEU A 104 -5.99 7.48 27.36
N GLN A 105 -4.89 6.75 27.25
CA GLN A 105 -3.78 7.12 26.37
C GLN A 105 -4.19 7.05 24.89
N VAL A 106 -4.95 6.02 24.49
CA VAL A 106 -5.52 5.89 23.16
C VAL A 106 -6.44 7.08 22.85
N VAL A 107 -7.37 7.38 23.74
CA VAL A 107 -8.32 8.50 23.59
C VAL A 107 -7.60 9.85 23.53
N ASP A 108 -6.60 10.08 24.35
CA ASP A 108 -5.81 11.32 24.33
C ASP A 108 -5.02 11.47 23.03
N THR A 109 -4.57 10.37 22.45
CA THR A 109 -3.95 10.38 21.11
C THR A 109 -4.97 10.75 20.03
N LEU A 110 -6.15 10.16 20.05
CA LEU A 110 -7.23 10.45 19.09
C LEU A 110 -7.78 11.89 19.22
N LYS A 111 -7.83 12.44 20.44
CA LYS A 111 -8.30 13.82 20.67
C LYS A 111 -7.39 14.91 20.09
N ARG A 112 -6.17 14.59 19.72
CA ARG A 112 -5.28 15.51 19.02
C ARG A 112 -5.72 15.79 17.59
N ASP A 113 -6.57 14.93 17.04
CA ASP A 113 -7.12 15.10 15.71
C ASP A 113 -8.42 15.88 15.77
N ALA A 114 -8.40 17.12 15.21
CA ALA A 114 -9.54 18.01 15.22
C ALA A 114 -10.80 17.43 14.55
N GLN A 115 -10.65 16.51 13.61
CA GLN A 115 -11.80 15.89 12.92
C GLN A 115 -12.45 14.74 13.70
N LEU A 116 -11.80 14.26 14.75
CA LEU A 116 -12.34 13.23 15.64
C LEU A 116 -13.01 13.78 16.89
N ILE A 117 -12.95 15.10 17.12
CA ILE A 117 -13.55 15.75 18.29
C ILE A 117 -14.80 16.54 17.93
N GLN A 118 -15.67 16.72 18.93
CA GLN A 118 -16.86 17.56 18.82
C GLN A 118 -16.46 19.03 18.99
N HIS A 119 -16.85 19.89 18.04
CA HIS A 119 -16.51 21.31 18.06
C HIS A 119 -17.51 22.17 18.82
N GLU A 120 -18.75 21.68 18.99
CA GLU A 120 -19.87 22.42 19.59
C GLU A 120 -20.63 21.56 20.60
N GLY A 121 -21.47 22.21 21.40
CA GLY A 121 -22.37 21.56 22.33
C GLY A 121 -21.73 21.15 23.68
N LYS A 122 -22.48 20.34 24.45
CA LYS A 122 -22.11 19.87 25.80
C LYS A 122 -20.81 19.04 25.82
N TRP A 123 -20.48 18.39 24.73
CA TRP A 123 -19.37 17.44 24.60
C TRP A 123 -18.19 18.01 23.79
N LYS A 124 -18.09 19.33 23.69
CA LYS A 124 -16.99 20.00 22.99
C LYS A 124 -15.62 19.50 23.49
N GLY A 125 -14.72 19.13 22.57
CA GLY A 125 -13.40 18.57 22.85
C GLY A 125 -13.39 17.08 23.21
N MET A 126 -14.55 16.42 23.24
CA MET A 126 -14.63 14.97 23.37
C MET A 126 -14.69 14.31 21.99
N LEU A 127 -14.34 13.01 21.91
CA LEU A 127 -14.47 12.27 20.65
C LEU A 127 -15.90 12.29 20.12
N THR A 128 -16.04 12.23 18.80
CA THR A 128 -17.34 12.17 18.11
C THR A 128 -18.04 10.82 18.29
N PHE A 129 -17.37 9.84 18.88
CA PHE A 129 -17.86 8.49 19.14
C PHE A 129 -17.55 8.04 20.57
N PRO A 130 -18.33 7.12 21.14
CA PRO A 130 -18.09 6.57 22.44
C PRO A 130 -16.88 5.63 22.46
N TRP A 131 -16.30 5.47 23.61
CA TRP A 131 -15.24 4.53 23.86
C TRP A 131 -15.41 3.83 25.21
N SER A 132 -14.86 2.64 25.32
CA SER A 132 -14.89 1.83 26.53
C SER A 132 -13.64 0.98 26.67
N TYR A 133 -13.57 0.24 27.77
CA TYR A 133 -12.48 -0.69 28.06
C TYR A 133 -13.00 -1.85 28.87
N GLY A 134 -12.30 -2.98 28.79
CA GLY A 134 -12.65 -4.21 29.52
C GLY A 134 -11.49 -5.17 29.67
N VAL A 135 -11.75 -6.25 30.37
CA VAL A 135 -10.80 -7.32 30.64
C VAL A 135 -11.33 -8.64 30.07
N VAL A 136 -10.45 -9.45 29.52
CA VAL A 136 -10.76 -10.81 29.08
C VAL A 136 -9.99 -11.81 29.93
N LEU A 137 -10.72 -12.61 30.71
CA LEU A 137 -10.18 -13.67 31.57
C LEU A 137 -10.26 -15.00 30.80
N THR A 138 -9.20 -15.39 30.15
CA THR A 138 -9.20 -16.49 29.17
C THR A 138 -9.27 -17.89 29.79
N ARG A 139 -9.10 -18.03 31.12
CA ARG A 139 -9.11 -19.31 31.83
C ARG A 139 -10.04 -19.34 33.05
N ILE A 140 -10.82 -18.30 33.28
CA ILE A 140 -11.78 -18.20 34.36
C ILE A 140 -13.18 -18.13 33.76
N THR A 141 -14.06 -19.05 34.15
CA THR A 141 -15.46 -19.06 33.71
C THR A 141 -16.29 -18.02 34.46
N ARG A 142 -17.45 -17.63 33.92
CA ARG A 142 -18.38 -16.69 34.57
C ARG A 142 -18.78 -17.20 35.95
N LYS A 143 -19.13 -18.49 36.07
CA LYS A 143 -19.47 -19.12 37.35
C LYS A 143 -18.32 -19.03 38.37
N GLN A 144 -17.08 -19.22 37.93
CA GLN A 144 -15.91 -19.12 38.81
C GLN A 144 -15.66 -17.65 39.23
N PHE A 145 -15.82 -16.69 38.29
CA PHE A 145 -15.68 -15.27 38.56
C PHE A 145 -16.67 -14.80 39.63
N GLU A 146 -17.92 -15.23 39.54
CA GLU A 146 -18.98 -14.87 40.48
C GLU A 146 -18.78 -15.57 41.85
N ALA A 147 -18.51 -16.88 41.84
CA ALA A 147 -18.31 -17.65 43.07
C ALA A 147 -17.10 -17.15 43.89
N ALA A 148 -16.06 -16.67 43.24
CA ALA A 148 -14.89 -16.09 43.89
C ALA A 148 -15.08 -14.61 44.34
N GLY A 149 -16.24 -14.02 44.09
CA GLY A 149 -16.54 -12.62 44.45
C GLY A 149 -15.69 -11.56 43.74
N LEU A 150 -15.10 -11.92 42.57
CA LEU A 150 -14.24 -11.02 41.80
C LEU A 150 -14.98 -9.77 41.28
N GLY A 151 -16.31 -9.81 41.24
CA GLY A 151 -17.18 -8.67 40.92
C GLY A 151 -17.04 -7.47 41.87
N SER A 152 -16.47 -7.65 43.07
CA SER A 152 -16.12 -6.55 43.97
C SER A 152 -14.86 -5.78 43.55
N ALA A 153 -13.97 -6.41 42.81
CA ALA A 153 -12.72 -5.84 42.29
C ALA A 153 -12.84 -5.31 40.86
N ILE A 154 -13.63 -5.97 40.01
CA ILE A 154 -13.92 -5.53 38.62
C ILE A 154 -15.43 -5.66 38.36
N GLU A 155 -16.02 -4.60 37.77
CA GLU A 155 -17.43 -4.61 37.38
C GLU A 155 -17.74 -5.78 36.43
N PRO A 156 -18.76 -6.64 36.73
CA PRO A 156 -19.02 -7.84 35.92
C PRO A 156 -19.31 -7.59 34.43
N ASN A 157 -19.91 -6.44 34.11
CA ASN A 157 -20.17 -6.03 32.72
C ASN A 157 -18.90 -5.67 31.93
N ARG A 158 -17.79 -5.41 32.60
CA ARG A 158 -16.49 -5.07 31.97
C ARG A 158 -15.56 -6.28 31.82
N VAL A 159 -16.06 -7.48 32.04
CA VAL A 159 -15.26 -8.71 31.98
C VAL A 159 -15.90 -9.70 31.00
N VAL A 160 -15.11 -10.22 30.09
CA VAL A 160 -15.45 -11.42 29.31
C VAL A 160 -14.74 -12.62 29.94
N CYS A 161 -15.48 -13.68 30.20
CA CYS A 161 -14.98 -14.92 30.79
C CYS A 161 -14.73 -15.98 29.72
N SER A 162 -13.98 -17.04 30.09
CA SER A 162 -13.55 -18.07 29.13
C SER A 162 -14.70 -18.86 28.49
N ASP A 163 -15.79 -19.07 29.21
CA ASP A 163 -17.00 -19.75 28.73
C ASP A 163 -17.88 -18.85 27.81
N GLU A 164 -17.67 -17.55 27.81
CA GLU A 164 -18.38 -16.59 26.94
C GLU A 164 -17.68 -16.41 25.57
N MET A 165 -16.51 -17.03 25.38
CA MET A 165 -15.72 -16.96 24.14
C MET A 165 -15.37 -18.34 23.57
N LEU A 166 -16.25 -19.33 23.79
CA LEU A 166 -16.08 -20.67 23.24
C LEU A 166 -16.26 -20.68 21.71
N GLU A 167 -15.78 -21.74 21.08
CA GLU A 167 -15.86 -21.88 19.61
C GLU A 167 -17.29 -21.99 19.12
N ASP A 168 -18.12 -22.66 19.87
CA ASP A 168 -19.55 -22.91 19.66
C ASP A 168 -20.47 -21.79 20.20
N ALA A 169 -19.91 -20.74 20.87
CA ALA A 169 -20.73 -19.60 21.29
C ALA A 169 -21.33 -18.87 20.07
N GLU A 170 -22.58 -18.45 20.17
CA GLU A 170 -23.22 -17.70 19.08
C GLU A 170 -22.51 -16.34 18.85
N PRO A 171 -22.26 -15.92 17.59
CA PRO A 171 -21.59 -14.66 17.29
C PRO A 171 -22.28 -13.44 17.89
N GLU A 172 -23.61 -13.42 17.89
CA GLU A 172 -24.43 -12.33 18.43
C GLU A 172 -24.32 -12.17 19.93
N ASP A 173 -24.27 -13.30 20.67
CA ASP A 173 -24.08 -13.30 22.13
C ASP A 173 -22.67 -12.78 22.50
N PHE A 174 -21.65 -13.22 21.77
CA PHE A 174 -20.29 -12.73 21.96
C PHE A 174 -20.16 -11.24 21.66
N GLN A 175 -20.75 -10.77 20.54
CA GLN A 175 -20.78 -9.36 20.21
C GLN A 175 -21.54 -8.55 21.27
N SER A 176 -22.73 -9.01 21.69
CA SER A 176 -23.49 -8.34 22.73
C SER A 176 -22.67 -8.18 24.01
N ARG A 177 -21.95 -9.24 24.41
CA ARG A 177 -21.10 -9.22 25.59
C ARG A 177 -19.98 -8.17 25.53
N LEU A 178 -19.38 -7.96 24.37
CA LEU A 178 -18.37 -6.91 24.18
C LEU A 178 -18.99 -5.51 24.29
N TRP A 179 -20.23 -5.34 23.77
CA TRP A 179 -20.88 -4.03 23.75
C TRP A 179 -21.61 -3.67 25.04
N ASP A 180 -21.88 -4.63 25.91
CA ASP A 180 -22.36 -4.39 27.28
C ASP A 180 -21.32 -3.62 28.15
N MET A 181 -20.06 -3.58 27.70
CA MET A 181 -19.02 -2.79 28.36
C MET A 181 -19.19 -1.27 28.13
N PHE A 182 -20.04 -0.85 27.18
CA PHE A 182 -20.24 0.57 26.89
C PHE A 182 -21.29 1.21 27.80
N PRO A 183 -20.94 2.32 28.48
CA PRO A 183 -21.90 3.04 29.32
C PRO A 183 -22.90 3.87 28.50
N VAL A 184 -22.62 4.10 27.22
CA VAL A 184 -23.42 4.96 26.33
C VAL A 184 -23.45 4.36 24.94
N LEU A 185 -24.64 4.30 24.36
CA LEU A 185 -24.81 3.88 22.97
C LEU A 185 -24.45 5.02 22.01
N MET A 186 -23.81 4.68 20.91
CA MET A 186 -23.49 5.62 19.84
C MET A 186 -24.78 6.04 19.10
N ARG A 187 -24.92 7.35 18.84
CA ARG A 187 -25.95 7.90 17.97
C ARG A 187 -25.31 8.26 16.63
N GLY A 188 -25.60 7.49 15.61
CA GLY A 188 -25.04 7.67 14.25
C GLY A 188 -23.92 6.68 13.95
N THR A 189 -23.23 6.92 12.85
CA THR A 189 -22.18 6.05 12.32
C THR A 189 -20.95 6.90 11.98
N LEU A 190 -19.76 6.39 12.26
CA LEU A 190 -18.51 7.02 11.80
C LEU A 190 -18.46 7.01 10.28
N SER A 191 -18.13 8.15 9.71
CA SER A 191 -17.85 8.25 8.28
C SER A 191 -16.53 7.54 7.92
N LEU A 192 -16.38 7.11 6.68
CA LEU A 192 -15.13 6.51 6.21
C LEU A 192 -13.90 7.37 6.50
N PRO A 193 -13.91 8.70 6.25
CA PRO A 193 -12.80 9.58 6.64
C PRO A 193 -12.49 9.54 8.14
N GLN A 194 -13.49 9.47 9.01
CA GLN A 194 -13.27 9.37 10.45
C GLN A 194 -12.65 8.03 10.85
N ILE A 195 -13.11 6.92 10.24
CA ILE A 195 -12.51 5.59 10.44
C ILE A 195 -11.05 5.58 10.02
N ASP A 196 -10.73 6.14 8.86
CA ASP A 196 -9.36 6.25 8.37
C ASP A 196 -8.47 7.10 9.29
N ARG A 197 -9.02 8.16 9.87
CA ARG A 197 -8.29 8.97 10.87
C ARG A 197 -8.08 8.24 12.18
N VAL A 198 -9.04 7.45 12.65
CA VAL A 198 -8.84 6.58 13.81
C VAL A 198 -7.73 5.57 13.53
N ARG A 199 -7.78 4.89 12.38
CA ARG A 199 -6.72 3.97 11.93
C ARG A 199 -5.36 4.66 11.94
N TRP A 200 -5.28 5.83 11.34
CA TRP A 200 -4.06 6.63 11.28
C TRP A 200 -3.47 6.97 12.64
N ASN A 201 -4.31 7.40 13.58
CA ASN A 201 -3.86 7.83 14.89
C ASN A 201 -3.49 6.65 15.81
N LEU A 202 -4.19 5.52 15.68
CA LEU A 202 -3.90 4.31 16.46
C LEU A 202 -2.66 3.59 15.93
N PHE A 203 -2.56 3.54 14.63
CA PHE A 203 -1.47 2.90 13.95
C PHE A 203 -1.01 3.84 12.83
N PRO A 204 -0.05 4.74 13.10
CA PRO A 204 0.44 5.66 12.09
C PRO A 204 1.09 4.87 10.96
N GLU A 205 0.31 4.63 9.95
CA GLU A 205 0.78 4.20 8.65
C GLU A 205 1.67 5.32 8.11
N VAL A 206 2.85 5.00 7.60
CA VAL A 206 3.75 6.03 7.09
C VAL A 206 3.07 6.71 5.90
N ARG A 207 2.54 7.90 6.11
CA ARG A 207 2.14 8.78 5.03
C ARG A 207 3.42 9.20 4.33
N VAL A 208 3.58 8.81 3.07
CA VAL A 208 4.52 9.49 2.20
C VAL A 208 3.80 10.79 1.80
N PRO A 209 4.21 11.97 2.30
CA PRO A 209 3.58 13.20 1.91
C PRO A 209 3.71 13.35 0.39
N GLU A 210 2.66 13.76 -0.28
CA GLU A 210 2.79 14.28 -1.62
C GLU A 210 3.79 15.42 -1.61
N GLN A 211 4.63 15.46 -2.64
CA GLN A 211 5.76 16.38 -2.75
C GLN A 211 5.32 17.85 -2.89
N GLY A 212 4.70 18.41 -1.89
CA GLY A 212 4.40 19.83 -1.77
C GLY A 212 4.60 20.33 -0.35
N ALA A 213 4.60 19.45 0.63
CA ALA A 213 4.61 19.83 2.06
C ALA A 213 5.99 19.77 2.74
N LEU A 214 7.09 19.65 1.97
CA LEU A 214 8.44 19.59 2.56
C LEU A 214 9.09 20.97 2.78
N PHE A 215 8.43 22.08 2.40
CA PHE A 215 9.02 23.42 2.46
C PHE A 215 8.11 24.56 2.92
N ASP A 216 6.92 24.30 3.47
CA ASP A 216 6.13 25.38 4.07
C ASP A 216 5.96 25.15 5.57
N ASP A 217 6.69 25.97 6.34
CA ASP A 217 6.37 26.31 7.73
C ASP A 217 5.07 27.11 7.75
N ALA A 218 4.14 26.65 8.58
CA ALA A 218 3.00 27.38 9.12
C ALA A 218 2.00 27.98 8.12
N ASP A 219 0.88 27.27 7.86
CA ASP A 219 -0.44 27.80 8.21
C ASP A 219 -1.52 26.70 8.22
N ASP A 220 -2.39 26.81 9.20
CA ASP A 220 -3.36 25.87 9.72
C ASP A 220 -4.63 25.78 8.85
N THR A 221 -4.54 25.37 7.58
CA THR A 221 -5.69 24.90 6.78
C THR A 221 -5.25 23.81 5.81
N ALA A 222 -4.76 22.70 6.34
CA ALA A 222 -4.46 21.54 5.54
C ALA A 222 -5.77 20.94 5.00
N THR A 223 -6.10 21.30 3.78
CA THR A 223 -6.94 20.51 2.90
C THR A 223 -6.35 19.10 2.87
N ILE A 224 -7.14 18.12 3.25
CA ILE A 224 -6.75 16.72 3.31
C ILE A 224 -6.33 16.29 1.90
N PRO A 225 -5.08 15.91 1.66
CA PRO A 225 -4.75 15.26 0.41
C PRO A 225 -5.51 13.94 0.34
N ASP A 226 -6.29 13.73 -0.67
CA ASP A 226 -7.11 12.52 -0.93
C ASP A 226 -6.26 11.25 -1.21
N LEU A 227 -4.96 11.30 -0.93
CA LEU A 227 -4.01 10.22 -1.11
C LEU A 227 -3.44 9.73 0.20
N LEU A 228 -4.36 9.26 1.03
CA LEU A 228 -4.01 8.30 2.06
C LEU A 228 -3.60 6.99 1.39
N ARG A 229 -2.34 6.88 1.02
CA ARG A 229 -1.75 5.57 0.84
C ARG A 229 -1.62 4.94 2.20
N VAL A 230 -2.73 4.34 2.63
CA VAL A 230 -2.73 3.45 3.75
C VAL A 230 -1.86 2.27 3.37
N MET A 231 -0.59 2.30 3.77
CA MET A 231 0.14 1.06 3.81
C MET A 231 -0.45 0.23 4.92
N ASP A 232 -1.08 -0.86 4.49
CA ASP A 232 -1.48 -1.88 5.44
C ASP A 232 -0.22 -2.31 6.22
N LEU A 233 -0.33 -2.36 7.53
CA LEU A 233 0.70 -2.92 8.40
C LEU A 233 1.19 -4.29 7.88
N GLN A 234 0.30 -5.03 7.23
CA GLN A 234 0.63 -6.28 6.56
C GLN A 234 1.73 -6.10 5.50
N GLN A 235 1.76 -4.98 4.78
CA GLN A 235 2.78 -4.73 3.75
C GLN A 235 4.13 -4.38 4.38
N GLU A 236 4.14 -3.60 5.45
CA GLU A 236 5.37 -3.34 6.21
C GLU A 236 5.90 -4.60 6.88
N GLN A 237 5.02 -5.38 7.50
CA GLN A 237 5.39 -6.65 8.11
C GLN A 237 5.79 -7.68 7.06
N LEU A 238 5.12 -7.70 5.90
CA LEU A 238 5.55 -8.51 4.78
C LEU A 238 6.97 -8.12 4.36
N ALA A 239 7.24 -6.81 4.20
CA ALA A 239 8.57 -6.32 3.83
C ALA A 239 9.66 -6.74 4.84
N ARG A 240 9.34 -6.73 6.14
CA ARG A 240 10.25 -7.17 7.22
C ARG A 240 10.38 -8.69 7.30
N SER A 241 9.29 -9.43 7.07
CA SER A 241 9.23 -10.90 7.20
C SER A 241 9.72 -11.67 5.98
N LEU A 242 10.05 -10.99 4.88
CA LEU A 242 10.48 -11.64 3.63
C LEU A 242 11.68 -12.58 3.82
N GLY A 243 12.46 -12.42 4.91
CA GLY A 243 13.65 -13.22 5.18
C GLY A 243 14.73 -13.08 4.11
N ASP A 244 15.75 -13.93 4.17
CA ASP A 244 16.85 -13.92 3.22
C ASP A 244 16.52 -14.70 1.94
N GLY A 245 17.32 -14.51 0.90
CA GLY A 245 17.18 -15.17 -0.39
C GLY A 245 16.33 -14.41 -1.40
N HIS A 246 16.04 -15.08 -2.51
CA HIS A 246 15.25 -14.49 -3.59
C HIS A 246 13.75 -14.55 -3.26
N ARG A 247 13.05 -13.46 -3.52
CA ARG A 247 11.60 -13.31 -3.32
C ARG A 247 10.98 -12.68 -4.55
N VAL A 248 9.79 -13.14 -4.92
CA VAL A 248 8.97 -12.53 -5.95
C VAL A 248 7.62 -12.15 -5.34
N ILE A 249 7.20 -10.92 -5.54
CA ILE A 249 5.88 -10.45 -5.14
C ILE A 249 5.10 -10.14 -6.41
N HIS A 250 4.13 -10.98 -6.72
CA HIS A 250 3.11 -10.68 -7.70
C HIS A 250 2.02 -9.83 -7.07
N GLY A 251 1.68 -8.73 -7.70
CA GLY A 251 0.64 -7.87 -7.15
C GLY A 251 -0.08 -7.10 -8.24
N VAL A 252 -1.39 -6.97 -8.08
CA VAL A 252 -2.22 -6.16 -8.97
C VAL A 252 -1.81 -4.68 -8.92
N ALA A 253 -2.22 -3.90 -9.92
CA ALA A 253 -2.07 -2.45 -9.89
C ALA A 253 -2.62 -1.87 -8.59
N GLY A 254 -1.90 -0.94 -7.96
CA GLY A 254 -2.36 -0.30 -6.72
C GLY A 254 -2.32 -1.16 -5.46
N SER A 255 -1.67 -2.32 -5.46
CA SER A 255 -1.53 -3.18 -4.27
C SER A 255 -0.42 -2.74 -3.29
N GLY A 256 0.28 -1.63 -3.56
CA GLY A 256 1.33 -1.10 -2.68
C GLY A 256 2.71 -1.74 -2.85
N LYS A 257 2.98 -2.44 -3.95
CA LYS A 257 4.28 -3.07 -4.25
C LYS A 257 5.48 -2.15 -4.01
N THR A 258 5.46 -0.96 -4.59
CA THR A 258 6.54 0.04 -4.47
C THR A 258 6.80 0.46 -3.01
N MET A 259 5.77 0.46 -2.18
CA MET A 259 5.91 0.76 -0.76
C MET A 259 6.59 -0.38 0.00
N ILE A 260 6.21 -1.64 -0.29
CA ILE A 260 6.89 -2.83 0.25
C ILE A 260 8.39 -2.78 -0.10
N LEU A 261 8.71 -2.40 -1.33
CA LEU A 261 10.10 -2.24 -1.78
C LEU A 261 10.84 -1.18 -0.95
N GLY A 262 10.22 -0.01 -0.73
CA GLY A 262 10.79 1.07 0.07
C GLY A 262 11.08 0.65 1.52
N TYR A 263 10.13 -0.05 2.17
CA TYR A 263 10.34 -0.57 3.53
C TYR A 263 11.39 -1.68 3.58
N ARG A 264 11.41 -2.55 2.57
CA ARG A 264 12.44 -3.59 2.51
C ARG A 264 13.84 -2.99 2.38
N ALA A 265 14.00 -1.97 1.53
CA ALA A 265 15.25 -1.24 1.38
C ALA A 265 15.70 -0.59 2.70
N GLU A 266 14.78 0.08 3.39
CA GLU A 266 15.02 0.68 4.70
C GLU A 266 15.40 -0.36 5.75
N TYR A 267 14.64 -1.46 5.84
CA TYR A 267 14.91 -2.54 6.77
C TYR A 267 16.30 -3.14 6.58
N LEU A 268 16.66 -3.49 5.33
CA LEU A 268 17.96 -4.09 5.00
C LEU A 268 19.11 -3.11 5.29
N ALA A 269 18.94 -1.84 4.95
CA ALA A 269 19.95 -0.81 5.22
C ALA A 269 20.18 -0.59 6.72
N LYS A 270 19.13 -0.69 7.54
CA LYS A 270 19.23 -0.56 9.00
C LYS A 270 19.77 -1.82 9.68
N ALA A 271 19.39 -3.00 9.18
CA ALA A 271 19.80 -4.26 9.76
C ALA A 271 21.29 -4.58 9.54
N ALA A 272 21.87 -4.15 8.43
CA ALA A 272 23.26 -4.45 8.06
C ALA A 272 24.21 -3.28 8.36
N VAL A 273 24.31 -2.88 9.64
CA VAL A 273 25.11 -1.72 10.08
C VAL A 273 26.59 -1.88 9.70
N ASP A 274 27.12 -3.08 9.75
CA ASP A 274 28.54 -3.39 9.51
C ASP A 274 28.85 -3.65 8.02
N SER A 275 27.87 -3.66 7.13
CA SER A 275 28.11 -3.88 5.71
C SER A 275 28.52 -2.60 5.00
N HIS A 276 29.60 -2.67 4.24
CA HIS A 276 30.03 -1.59 3.33
C HIS A 276 29.32 -1.61 1.99
N LYS A 277 28.57 -2.70 1.66
CA LYS A 277 27.83 -2.81 0.41
C LYS A 277 26.45 -2.15 0.55
N PRO A 278 26.07 -1.27 -0.38
CA PRO A 278 24.75 -0.65 -0.35
C PRO A 278 23.64 -1.61 -0.81
N VAL A 279 22.40 -1.28 -0.50
CA VAL A 279 21.21 -1.85 -1.13
C VAL A 279 20.97 -1.12 -2.44
N LEU A 280 20.79 -1.87 -3.54
CA LEU A 280 20.45 -1.30 -4.85
C LEU A 280 18.95 -1.45 -5.09
N VAL A 281 18.30 -0.34 -5.45
CA VAL A 281 16.92 -0.31 -5.92
C VAL A 281 16.92 0.07 -7.39
N LEU A 282 16.42 -0.82 -8.25
CA LEU A 282 16.33 -0.62 -9.68
C LEU A 282 14.89 -0.39 -10.11
N CYS A 283 14.67 0.69 -10.86
CA CYS A 283 13.39 1.01 -11.49
C CYS A 283 13.59 1.13 -13.00
N TYR A 284 12.59 0.67 -13.77
CA TYR A 284 12.57 0.92 -15.20
C TYR A 284 12.09 2.34 -15.53
N ASN A 285 11.28 2.95 -14.66
CA ASN A 285 10.74 4.29 -14.83
C ASN A 285 11.59 5.33 -14.09
N GLU A 286 12.09 6.34 -14.82
CA GLU A 286 12.92 7.41 -14.25
C GLU A 286 12.19 8.27 -13.19
N PRO A 287 10.95 8.76 -13.41
CA PRO A 287 10.21 9.51 -12.39
C PRO A 287 10.02 8.75 -11.08
N LEU A 288 9.79 7.44 -11.17
CA LEU A 288 9.68 6.60 -9.99
C LEU A 288 11.03 6.48 -9.24
N ALA A 289 12.12 6.33 -9.99
CA ALA A 289 13.46 6.31 -9.39
C ALA A 289 13.77 7.64 -8.67
N VAL A 290 13.42 8.78 -9.27
CA VAL A 290 13.58 10.11 -8.66
C VAL A 290 12.77 10.22 -7.37
N LYS A 291 11.50 9.80 -7.39
CA LYS A 291 10.61 9.82 -6.22
C LYS A 291 11.15 8.94 -5.08
N LEU A 292 11.55 7.71 -5.37
CA LEU A 292 12.13 6.80 -4.37
C LEU A 292 13.47 7.32 -3.83
N GLN A 293 14.32 7.89 -4.69
CA GLN A 293 15.59 8.50 -4.27
C GLN A 293 15.34 9.63 -3.27
N ALA A 294 14.41 10.54 -3.55
CA ALA A 294 14.03 11.63 -2.65
C ALA A 294 13.51 11.08 -1.30
N THR A 295 12.71 10.03 -1.33
CA THR A 295 12.22 9.36 -0.11
C THR A 295 13.37 8.78 0.73
N MET A 296 14.35 8.12 0.11
CA MET A 296 15.50 7.57 0.82
C MET A 296 16.41 8.68 1.38
N GLN A 297 16.55 9.79 0.67
CA GLN A 297 17.26 10.98 1.17
C GLN A 297 16.58 11.58 2.40
N ALA A 298 15.26 11.78 2.35
CA ALA A 298 14.48 12.29 3.47
C ALA A 298 14.57 11.40 4.73
N LYS A 299 14.77 10.08 4.54
CA LYS A 299 14.99 9.12 5.63
C LYS A 299 16.44 9.01 6.10
N GLY A 300 17.37 9.78 5.54
CA GLY A 300 18.79 9.73 5.86
C GLY A 300 19.50 8.45 5.42
N LEU A 301 18.97 7.76 4.41
CA LEU A 301 19.48 6.47 3.93
C LEU A 301 20.23 6.56 2.59
N ALA A 302 20.47 7.76 2.07
CA ALA A 302 21.04 8.00 0.73
C ALA A 302 22.40 7.32 0.49
N GLU A 303 23.23 7.17 1.52
CA GLU A 303 24.53 6.51 1.42
C GLU A 303 24.43 4.98 1.40
N ARG A 304 23.36 4.44 1.99
CA ARG A 304 23.16 3.00 2.16
C ARG A 304 22.21 2.38 1.15
N VAL A 305 21.31 3.20 0.56
CA VAL A 305 20.33 2.79 -0.44
C VAL A 305 20.55 3.59 -1.71
N GLN A 306 20.97 2.92 -2.76
CA GLN A 306 21.16 3.51 -4.08
C GLN A 306 19.94 3.22 -4.94
N VAL A 307 19.12 4.24 -5.23
CA VAL A 307 18.00 4.13 -6.16
C VAL A 307 18.47 4.59 -7.54
N ARG A 308 18.25 3.78 -8.57
CA ARG A 308 18.70 4.06 -9.94
C ARG A 308 17.67 3.62 -10.97
N HIS A 309 17.53 4.41 -12.03
CA HIS A 309 16.93 3.94 -13.28
C HIS A 309 17.88 2.91 -13.93
N PHE A 310 17.36 1.79 -14.42
CA PHE A 310 18.17 0.65 -14.87
C PHE A 310 19.23 1.02 -15.92
N HIS A 311 18.86 1.71 -17.00
CA HIS A 311 19.84 2.09 -18.04
C HIS A 311 20.88 3.12 -17.55
N LYS A 312 20.49 4.00 -16.63
CA LYS A 312 21.44 4.92 -15.99
C LYS A 312 22.44 4.15 -15.13
N TRP A 313 21.95 3.17 -14.38
CA TRP A 313 22.82 2.26 -13.62
C TRP A 313 23.80 1.52 -14.54
N CYS A 314 23.34 1.00 -15.69
CA CYS A 314 24.20 0.35 -16.67
C CYS A 314 25.31 1.30 -17.15
N ARG A 315 24.97 2.55 -17.48
CA ARG A 315 25.95 3.56 -17.87
C ARG A 315 26.96 3.83 -16.76
N ASP A 316 26.49 3.98 -15.53
CA ASP A 316 27.36 4.25 -14.37
C ASP A 316 28.33 3.09 -14.14
N GLN A 317 27.90 1.82 -14.34
CA GLN A 317 28.77 0.65 -14.28
C GLN A 317 29.86 0.70 -15.36
N LEU A 318 29.52 0.98 -16.62
CA LEU A 318 30.51 1.08 -17.68
C LEU A 318 31.55 2.17 -17.40
N VAL A 319 31.09 3.34 -16.94
CA VAL A 319 31.99 4.46 -16.60
C VAL A 319 32.87 4.10 -15.41
N ALA A 320 32.31 3.54 -14.35
CA ALA A 320 33.05 3.23 -13.11
C ALA A 320 34.17 2.19 -13.35
N PHE A 321 33.96 1.25 -14.28
CA PHE A 321 34.92 0.17 -14.56
C PHE A 321 35.64 0.35 -15.91
N GLY A 322 35.61 1.55 -16.50
CA GLY A 322 36.37 1.87 -17.71
C GLY A 322 35.98 1.05 -18.95
N GLN A 323 34.73 0.58 -19.00
CA GLN A 323 34.22 -0.19 -20.13
C GLN A 323 33.69 0.74 -21.23
N PRO A 324 33.70 0.31 -22.52
CA PRO A 324 33.31 1.14 -23.64
C PRO A 324 31.82 1.48 -23.59
N LEU A 325 31.52 2.77 -23.74
CA LEU A 325 30.15 3.25 -23.94
C LEU A 325 29.71 3.03 -25.39
N PRO A 326 28.42 2.83 -25.66
CA PRO A 326 27.90 2.76 -27.02
C PRO A 326 28.16 4.04 -27.80
N PRO A 327 28.38 3.95 -29.13
CA PRO A 327 28.53 5.11 -30.01
C PRO A 327 27.34 6.08 -29.92
N ASN A 328 27.62 7.39 -30.13
CA ASN A 328 26.58 8.41 -29.99
C ASN A 328 25.63 8.51 -31.19
N ASP A 329 26.00 7.97 -32.30
CA ASP A 329 25.26 7.96 -33.58
C ASP A 329 24.17 6.88 -33.66
N LEU A 330 24.13 5.96 -32.68
CA LEU A 330 23.09 4.92 -32.63
C LEU A 330 21.71 5.52 -32.26
N PRO A 331 20.62 4.97 -32.83
CA PRO A 331 19.27 5.24 -32.36
C PRO A 331 19.13 4.94 -30.86
N VAL A 332 18.30 5.71 -30.16
CA VAL A 332 18.18 5.66 -28.68
C VAL A 332 17.92 4.23 -28.17
N GLY A 333 17.03 3.47 -28.82
CA GLY A 333 16.74 2.09 -28.43
C GLY A 333 17.96 1.16 -28.59
N ALA A 334 18.62 1.21 -29.77
CA ALA A 334 19.81 0.41 -30.05
C ALA A 334 20.97 0.77 -29.10
N LYS A 335 21.12 2.05 -28.76
CA LYS A 335 22.10 2.53 -27.81
C LYS A 335 21.87 1.96 -26.41
N MET A 336 20.61 1.90 -25.95
CA MET A 336 20.25 1.32 -24.66
C MET A 336 20.52 -0.18 -24.63
N GLU A 337 20.12 -0.92 -25.65
CA GLU A 337 20.39 -2.36 -25.76
C GLU A 337 21.90 -2.65 -25.80
N GLN A 338 22.67 -1.88 -26.57
CA GLN A 338 24.14 -2.03 -26.61
C GLN A 338 24.78 -1.74 -25.26
N MET A 339 24.28 -0.76 -24.53
CA MET A 339 24.77 -0.42 -23.19
C MET A 339 24.60 -1.60 -22.24
N VAL A 340 23.43 -2.23 -22.21
CA VAL A 340 23.17 -3.41 -21.37
C VAL A 340 24.06 -4.58 -21.79
N ARG A 341 24.19 -4.85 -23.10
CA ARG A 341 25.11 -5.90 -23.60
C ARG A 341 26.55 -5.68 -23.14
N ASN A 342 27.05 -4.45 -23.23
CA ASN A 342 28.40 -4.12 -22.77
C ASN A 342 28.60 -4.38 -21.27
N VAL A 343 27.57 -4.11 -20.44
CA VAL A 343 27.63 -4.43 -18.99
C VAL A 343 27.65 -5.95 -18.79
N ILE A 344 26.77 -6.70 -19.48
CA ILE A 344 26.73 -8.18 -19.38
C ILE A 344 28.10 -8.76 -19.76
N GLU A 345 28.66 -8.34 -20.91
CA GLU A 345 30.00 -8.79 -21.32
C GLU A 345 31.10 -8.41 -20.32
N GLY A 346 31.01 -7.22 -19.74
CA GLY A 346 31.94 -6.77 -18.70
C GLY A 346 31.90 -7.64 -17.46
N VAL A 347 30.72 -8.07 -17.03
CA VAL A 347 30.54 -8.98 -15.90
C VAL A 347 31.02 -10.40 -16.24
N ASP A 348 30.65 -10.93 -17.41
CA ASP A 348 31.07 -12.27 -17.85
C ASP A 348 32.59 -12.38 -17.98
N ARG A 349 33.26 -11.32 -18.41
CA ARG A 349 34.73 -11.21 -18.48
C ARG A 349 35.40 -10.82 -17.16
N LYS A 350 34.63 -10.65 -16.07
CA LYS A 350 35.10 -10.20 -14.75
C LYS A 350 35.80 -8.83 -14.75
N MET A 351 35.52 -8.00 -15.74
CA MET A 351 35.93 -6.59 -15.78
C MET A 351 35.05 -5.69 -14.91
N ILE A 352 33.78 -6.07 -14.77
CA ILE A 352 32.83 -5.50 -13.83
C ILE A 352 32.59 -6.55 -12.74
N PRO A 353 32.85 -6.27 -11.46
CA PRO A 353 32.70 -7.26 -10.40
C PRO A 353 31.23 -7.62 -10.18
N SER A 354 30.94 -8.89 -9.92
CA SER A 354 29.66 -9.37 -9.42
C SER A 354 29.55 -9.16 -7.90
N GLY A 355 28.36 -9.35 -7.33
CA GLY A 355 28.16 -9.31 -5.88
C GLY A 355 28.42 -7.95 -5.23
N GLN A 356 28.20 -6.85 -5.94
CA GLN A 356 28.50 -5.48 -5.48
C GLN A 356 27.53 -4.99 -4.40
N TYR A 357 26.33 -5.55 -4.33
CA TYR A 357 25.24 -5.01 -3.49
C TYR A 357 24.83 -5.99 -2.40
N LEU A 358 24.58 -5.46 -1.20
CA LEU A 358 24.03 -6.22 -0.09
C LEU A 358 22.70 -6.91 -0.46
N ALA A 359 21.87 -6.20 -1.20
CA ALA A 359 20.62 -6.69 -1.76
C ALA A 359 20.31 -5.92 -3.03
N VAL A 360 19.55 -6.55 -3.93
CA VAL A 360 18.98 -5.88 -5.11
C VAL A 360 17.47 -6.00 -5.07
N LEU A 361 16.79 -4.87 -5.19
CA LEU A 361 15.33 -4.74 -5.19
C LEU A 361 14.91 -4.16 -6.53
N VAL A 362 14.00 -4.84 -7.25
CA VAL A 362 13.55 -4.42 -8.59
C VAL A 362 12.07 -4.08 -8.53
N ASP A 363 11.73 -2.85 -8.89
CA ASP A 363 10.34 -2.45 -9.13
C ASP A 363 9.98 -2.63 -10.61
N GLU A 364 8.72 -2.97 -10.86
CA GLU A 364 8.18 -3.23 -12.20
C GLU A 364 9.02 -4.27 -12.97
N GLY A 365 9.35 -5.39 -12.33
CA GLY A 365 10.22 -6.44 -12.87
C GLY A 365 9.72 -7.04 -14.20
N HIS A 366 8.43 -6.92 -14.50
CA HIS A 366 7.83 -7.32 -15.77
C HIS A 366 8.26 -6.45 -16.98
N ASP A 367 8.91 -5.31 -16.73
CA ASP A 367 9.51 -4.50 -17.79
C ASP A 367 10.97 -4.89 -18.10
N PHE A 368 11.54 -5.81 -17.33
CA PHE A 368 12.91 -6.25 -17.50
C PHE A 368 12.97 -7.46 -18.45
N ALA A 369 13.83 -7.38 -19.46
CA ALA A 369 14.12 -8.52 -20.30
C ALA A 369 14.81 -9.65 -19.50
N PRO A 370 14.68 -10.92 -19.90
CA PRO A 370 15.28 -12.06 -19.18
C PRO A 370 16.78 -11.90 -18.93
N GLU A 371 17.53 -11.39 -19.91
CA GLU A 371 18.98 -11.16 -19.81
C GLU A 371 19.31 -10.08 -18.78
N TRP A 372 18.43 -9.09 -18.61
CA TRP A 372 18.60 -8.03 -17.61
C TRP A 372 18.38 -8.56 -16.20
N LEU A 373 17.36 -9.41 -16.01
CA LEU A 373 17.14 -10.08 -14.73
C LEU A 373 18.30 -10.98 -14.35
N LYS A 374 18.89 -11.70 -15.34
CA LYS A 374 20.08 -12.51 -15.13
C LYS A 374 21.28 -11.65 -14.69
N LEU A 375 21.49 -10.50 -15.33
CA LEU A 375 22.52 -9.55 -14.91
C LEU A 375 22.27 -9.07 -13.47
N VAL A 376 21.03 -8.70 -13.13
CA VAL A 376 20.66 -8.21 -11.80
C VAL A 376 20.93 -9.26 -10.71
N THR A 377 20.63 -10.53 -10.96
CA THR A 377 20.91 -11.61 -10.01
C THR A 377 22.40 -11.77 -9.70
N GLN A 378 23.28 -11.52 -10.70
CA GLN A 378 24.73 -11.59 -10.52
C GLN A 378 25.27 -10.44 -9.66
N MET A 379 24.53 -9.33 -9.51
CA MET A 379 24.95 -8.17 -8.72
C MET A 379 24.73 -8.34 -7.22
N VAL A 380 23.91 -9.32 -6.82
CA VAL A 380 23.61 -9.62 -5.40
C VAL A 380 24.82 -10.26 -4.74
N ASP A 381 25.16 -9.84 -3.54
CA ASP A 381 26.19 -10.47 -2.72
C ASP A 381 25.83 -11.93 -2.43
N PRO A 382 26.66 -12.90 -2.83
CA PRO A 382 26.41 -14.31 -2.56
C PRO A 382 26.24 -14.65 -1.08
N ALA A 383 26.81 -13.85 -0.17
CA ALA A 383 26.71 -14.07 1.27
C ALA A 383 25.30 -13.77 1.80
N THR A 384 24.63 -12.77 1.25
CA THR A 384 23.26 -12.40 1.64
C THR A 384 22.22 -13.04 0.74
N ASN A 385 22.55 -13.25 -0.54
CA ASN A 385 21.67 -13.78 -1.57
C ASN A 385 20.28 -13.11 -1.59
N SER A 386 20.22 -11.79 -1.29
CA SER A 386 18.98 -11.04 -1.06
C SER A 386 18.52 -10.33 -2.32
N LEU A 387 17.48 -10.89 -2.96
CA LEU A 387 16.84 -10.33 -4.16
C LEU A 387 15.33 -10.22 -3.94
N LEU A 388 14.76 -9.07 -4.27
CA LEU A 388 13.31 -8.87 -4.32
C LEU A 388 12.90 -8.38 -5.71
N LEU A 389 11.98 -9.12 -6.35
CA LEU A 389 11.34 -8.70 -7.59
C LEU A 389 9.87 -8.39 -7.34
N LEU A 390 9.42 -7.21 -7.73
CA LEU A 390 8.01 -6.86 -7.77
C LEU A 390 7.50 -7.01 -9.20
N TYR A 391 6.41 -7.73 -9.36
CA TYR A 391 5.89 -8.14 -10.67
C TYR A 391 4.39 -7.91 -10.78
N ASP A 392 3.92 -7.52 -11.96
CA ASP A 392 2.51 -7.33 -12.26
C ASP A 392 2.20 -7.84 -13.68
N ASP A 393 1.62 -9.03 -13.78
CA ASP A 393 1.36 -9.68 -15.06
C ASP A 393 0.37 -8.89 -15.94
N ALA A 394 -0.61 -8.19 -15.31
CA ALA A 394 -1.59 -7.40 -16.04
C ALA A 394 -0.99 -6.12 -16.69
N GLN A 395 0.17 -5.67 -16.21
CA GLN A 395 0.87 -4.48 -16.72
C GLN A 395 2.09 -4.82 -17.60
N SER A 396 2.41 -6.09 -17.82
CA SER A 396 3.51 -6.50 -18.70
C SER A 396 3.21 -6.13 -20.16
N ILE A 397 3.92 -5.13 -20.66
CA ILE A 397 3.76 -4.63 -22.04
C ILE A 397 4.72 -5.33 -23.00
N TYR A 398 5.81 -5.91 -22.48
CA TYR A 398 6.95 -6.36 -23.30
C TYR A 398 7.08 -7.88 -23.47
N ASP A 399 6.19 -8.68 -22.86
CA ASP A 399 6.44 -10.10 -22.55
C ASP A 399 6.32 -11.09 -23.71
N LYS A 400 6.11 -10.70 -24.97
CA LYS A 400 5.89 -11.69 -26.06
C LYS A 400 6.73 -11.52 -27.32
N ARG A 401 7.76 -10.69 -27.30
CA ARG A 401 8.62 -10.56 -28.51
C ARG A 401 9.50 -11.78 -28.79
N SER A 402 9.74 -12.66 -27.81
CA SER A 402 10.67 -13.80 -27.97
C SER A 402 10.03 -15.16 -28.18
N GLY A 403 8.70 -15.31 -28.05
CA GLY A 403 7.99 -16.57 -28.29
C GLY A 403 8.41 -17.77 -27.42
N LYS A 404 9.27 -17.56 -26.41
CA LYS A 404 9.71 -18.60 -25.48
C LYS A 404 9.07 -18.37 -24.10
N PRO A 405 8.57 -19.42 -23.45
CA PRO A 405 8.10 -19.32 -22.07
C PRO A 405 9.26 -18.82 -21.18
N PHE A 406 8.97 -17.79 -20.37
CA PHE A 406 9.90 -17.24 -19.41
C PHE A 406 9.64 -17.86 -18.05
N SER A 407 10.69 -18.35 -17.37
CA SER A 407 10.60 -18.73 -15.97
C SER A 407 11.67 -18.00 -15.14
N PHE A 408 11.34 -17.63 -13.92
CA PHE A 408 12.30 -16.99 -13.00
C PHE A 408 13.54 -17.85 -12.78
N LYS A 409 13.37 -19.17 -12.76
CA LYS A 409 14.47 -20.13 -12.64
C LYS A 409 15.46 -20.02 -13.78
N SER A 410 15.00 -19.76 -15.03
CA SER A 410 15.86 -19.67 -16.22
C SER A 410 16.83 -18.49 -16.18
N VAL A 411 16.51 -17.46 -15.40
CA VAL A 411 17.35 -16.26 -15.21
C VAL A 411 18.08 -16.24 -13.84
N GLY A 412 18.08 -17.35 -13.12
CA GLY A 412 18.81 -17.49 -11.86
C GLY A 412 18.03 -17.00 -10.63
N VAL A 413 16.77 -16.63 -10.76
CA VAL A 413 15.92 -16.23 -9.62
C VAL A 413 15.40 -17.47 -8.91
N GLN A 414 15.82 -17.68 -7.67
CA GLN A 414 15.51 -18.86 -6.86
C GLN A 414 14.28 -18.58 -5.95
N ALA A 415 13.15 -18.24 -6.54
CA ALA A 415 11.94 -17.87 -5.81
C ALA A 415 10.89 -18.99 -5.69
N GLN A 416 11.20 -20.22 -6.07
CA GLN A 416 10.27 -21.34 -5.99
C GLN A 416 9.80 -21.56 -4.55
N GLY A 417 8.48 -21.54 -4.32
CA GLY A 417 7.89 -21.58 -2.98
C GLY A 417 8.07 -20.29 -2.14
N ARG A 418 8.59 -19.22 -2.74
CA ARG A 418 8.85 -17.93 -2.09
C ARG A 418 8.20 -16.77 -2.84
N THR A 419 7.08 -17.05 -3.46
CA THR A 419 6.26 -16.08 -4.18
C THR A 419 5.08 -15.65 -3.30
N THR A 420 4.84 -14.34 -3.23
CA THR A 420 3.70 -13.75 -2.52
C THR A 420 2.76 -13.11 -3.52
N ILE A 421 1.45 -13.26 -3.34
CA ILE A 421 0.44 -12.70 -4.23
C ILE A 421 -0.38 -11.65 -3.51
N LEU A 422 -0.40 -10.41 -4.03
CA LEU A 422 -1.18 -9.29 -3.52
C LEU A 422 -2.37 -9.02 -4.44
N ARG A 423 -3.58 -9.25 -3.95
CA ARG A 423 -4.83 -9.14 -4.73
C ARG A 423 -5.59 -7.84 -4.52
N ILE A 424 -5.39 -7.19 -3.37
CA ILE A 424 -6.17 -6.02 -2.98
C ILE A 424 -5.59 -4.77 -3.64
N ASN A 425 -6.45 -4.02 -4.32
CA ASN A 425 -6.13 -2.71 -4.85
C ASN A 425 -6.56 -1.64 -3.82
N TYR A 426 -5.60 -0.96 -3.24
CA TYR A 426 -5.81 0.11 -2.25
C TYR A 426 -5.83 1.51 -2.88
N ARG A 427 -5.37 1.63 -4.12
CA ARG A 427 -5.18 2.91 -4.82
C ARG A 427 -6.48 3.47 -5.35
N ASN A 428 -7.17 2.68 -6.15
CA ASN A 428 -8.31 3.13 -6.92
C ASN A 428 -9.61 3.06 -6.12
N THR A 429 -10.55 3.96 -6.41
CA THR A 429 -11.92 3.76 -5.94
C THR A 429 -12.53 2.54 -6.64
N ARG A 430 -13.58 1.96 -6.05
CA ARG A 430 -14.29 0.81 -6.62
C ARG A 430 -14.76 1.11 -8.05
N GLN A 431 -15.31 2.30 -8.28
CA GLN A 431 -15.83 2.73 -9.58
C GLN A 431 -14.71 2.82 -10.64
N ILE A 432 -13.58 3.41 -10.28
CA ILE A 432 -12.41 3.48 -11.19
C ILE A 432 -11.92 2.07 -11.53
N LEU A 433 -11.79 1.21 -10.51
CA LEU A 433 -11.30 -0.15 -10.71
C LEU A 433 -12.26 -0.98 -11.57
N GLN A 434 -13.57 -0.87 -11.34
CA GLN A 434 -14.58 -1.54 -12.15
C GLN A 434 -14.54 -1.08 -13.62
N THR A 435 -14.46 0.22 -13.87
CA THR A 435 -14.37 0.77 -15.23
C THR A 435 -13.09 0.30 -15.92
N ALA A 436 -11.93 0.38 -15.25
CA ALA A 436 -10.66 -0.06 -15.80
C ALA A 436 -10.67 -1.58 -16.10
N SER A 437 -11.21 -2.39 -15.18
CA SER A 437 -11.30 -3.85 -15.36
C SER A 437 -12.29 -4.25 -16.47
N ALA A 438 -13.42 -3.55 -16.61
CA ALA A 438 -14.37 -3.80 -17.69
C ALA A 438 -13.77 -3.55 -19.07
N MET A 439 -12.89 -2.53 -19.19
CA MET A 439 -12.19 -2.21 -20.43
C MET A 439 -11.02 -3.16 -20.72
N ALA A 440 -10.56 -3.90 -19.73
CA ALA A 440 -9.44 -4.85 -19.83
C ALA A 440 -9.88 -6.30 -19.59
N THR A 441 -11.14 -6.62 -19.85
CA THR A 441 -11.72 -7.94 -19.54
C THR A 441 -10.94 -9.10 -20.15
N GLU A 442 -10.46 -8.96 -21.39
CA GLU A 442 -9.66 -9.99 -22.07
C GLU A 442 -8.27 -10.18 -21.43
N LEU A 443 -7.69 -9.12 -20.88
CA LEU A 443 -6.40 -9.18 -20.17
C LEU A 443 -6.50 -9.86 -18.81
N LEU A 444 -7.66 -9.73 -18.17
CA LEU A 444 -7.89 -10.19 -16.79
C LEU A 444 -8.57 -11.56 -16.74
N GLN A 445 -8.76 -12.22 -17.90
CA GLN A 445 -9.25 -13.61 -17.91
C GLN A 445 -8.24 -14.52 -17.26
N PRO A 446 -8.69 -15.52 -16.46
CA PRO A 446 -7.80 -16.53 -15.91
C PRO A 446 -7.11 -17.27 -17.06
N GLN A 447 -5.82 -17.02 -17.25
CA GLN A 447 -4.98 -17.82 -18.11
C GLN A 447 -4.46 -19.02 -17.32
N GLU A 448 -4.04 -20.08 -18.03
CA GLU A 448 -3.34 -21.20 -17.41
C GLU A 448 -2.13 -20.67 -16.63
N LYS A 449 -1.82 -21.35 -15.52
CA LYS A 449 -0.67 -21.00 -14.66
C LYS A 449 0.58 -20.83 -15.54
N ASP A 450 1.37 -19.81 -15.27
CA ASP A 450 2.69 -19.68 -15.88
C ASP A 450 3.61 -20.84 -15.45
N ASP A 451 4.78 -20.95 -16.06
CA ASP A 451 5.77 -22.00 -15.74
C ASP A 451 6.24 -21.96 -14.26
N ASP A 452 6.04 -20.84 -13.57
CA ASP A 452 6.32 -20.64 -12.16
C ASP A 452 5.11 -20.95 -11.26
N GLY A 453 3.96 -21.34 -11.85
CA GLY A 453 2.75 -21.81 -11.16
C GLY A 453 1.88 -20.69 -10.56
N VAL A 454 2.11 -19.43 -10.95
CA VAL A 454 1.36 -18.27 -10.46
C VAL A 454 0.19 -17.97 -11.40
N PRO A 455 -1.07 -17.99 -10.93
CA PRO A 455 -2.21 -17.63 -11.78
C PRO A 455 -2.27 -16.10 -11.95
N LEU A 456 -2.76 -15.62 -13.10
CA LEU A 456 -3.12 -14.22 -13.28
C LEU A 456 -4.14 -13.82 -12.22
N VAL A 457 -3.86 -12.74 -11.50
CA VAL A 457 -4.64 -12.31 -10.35
C VAL A 457 -5.58 -11.17 -10.74
N GLN A 458 -6.88 -11.38 -10.54
CA GLN A 458 -7.84 -10.28 -10.67
C GLN A 458 -7.76 -9.34 -9.46
N PRO A 459 -7.78 -8.01 -9.69
CA PRO A 459 -7.76 -7.04 -8.61
C PRO A 459 -9.07 -7.04 -7.82
N VAL A 460 -8.95 -7.05 -6.50
CA VAL A 460 -10.06 -6.91 -5.56
C VAL A 460 -10.04 -5.49 -4.99
N SER A 461 -11.16 -4.78 -5.04
CA SER A 461 -11.25 -3.45 -4.42
C SER A 461 -11.14 -3.54 -2.90
N CYS A 462 -10.44 -2.59 -2.28
CA CYS A 462 -10.45 -2.43 -0.83
C CYS A 462 -11.75 -1.78 -0.27
N GLY A 463 -12.77 -1.57 -1.12
CA GLY A 463 -14.04 -0.94 -0.74
C GLY A 463 -14.04 0.59 -0.74
N ARG A 464 -12.98 1.24 -1.21
CA ARG A 464 -12.92 2.70 -1.32
C ARG A 464 -13.91 3.17 -2.40
N GLU A 465 -14.85 4.04 -2.00
CA GLU A 465 -15.86 4.61 -2.90
C GLU A 465 -15.39 5.95 -3.46
N GLY A 466 -15.90 6.32 -4.65
CA GLY A 466 -15.64 7.59 -5.30
C GLY A 466 -16.68 7.90 -6.40
N PRO A 467 -16.56 9.03 -7.08
CA PRO A 467 -17.43 9.36 -8.19
C PRO A 467 -17.27 8.37 -9.36
N GLU A 468 -18.37 8.16 -10.08
CA GLU A 468 -18.35 7.36 -11.31
C GLU A 468 -17.41 7.99 -12.35
N PRO A 469 -16.58 7.20 -13.03
CA PRO A 469 -15.73 7.67 -14.11
C PRO A 469 -16.54 8.31 -15.23
N ILE A 470 -16.05 9.44 -15.74
CA ILE A 470 -16.68 10.14 -16.85
C ILE A 470 -16.14 9.57 -18.15
N VAL A 471 -16.98 8.84 -18.89
CA VAL A 471 -16.63 8.31 -20.21
C VAL A 471 -17.40 9.06 -21.28
N ILE A 472 -16.69 9.69 -22.22
CA ILE A 472 -17.33 10.57 -23.23
C ILE A 472 -16.80 10.22 -24.61
N ASP A 473 -17.71 10.06 -25.55
CA ASP A 473 -17.43 9.89 -26.97
C ASP A 473 -17.59 11.23 -27.71
N LEU A 474 -16.56 11.69 -28.39
CA LEU A 474 -16.50 13.01 -29.04
C LEU A 474 -16.06 12.91 -30.50
N PRO A 475 -16.54 13.82 -31.38
CA PRO A 475 -16.38 13.69 -32.83
C PRO A 475 -14.95 14.00 -33.32
N SER A 476 -14.09 14.58 -32.50
CA SER A 476 -12.72 14.93 -32.93
C SER A 476 -11.75 15.01 -31.75
N THR A 477 -10.46 14.85 -32.03
CA THR A 477 -9.37 15.00 -31.06
C THR A 477 -9.37 16.40 -30.41
N ARG A 478 -9.73 17.43 -31.17
CA ARG A 478 -9.86 18.79 -30.65
C ARG A 478 -11.00 18.89 -29.64
N ALA A 479 -12.16 18.31 -29.94
CA ALA A 479 -13.30 18.31 -29.03
C ALA A 479 -12.98 17.54 -27.74
N GLN A 480 -12.25 16.42 -27.83
CA GLN A 480 -11.75 15.68 -26.67
C GLN A 480 -10.86 16.56 -25.80
N ALA A 481 -9.85 17.20 -26.38
CA ALA A 481 -8.92 18.05 -25.67
C ALA A 481 -9.61 19.26 -25.00
N ASP A 482 -10.56 19.91 -25.70
CA ASP A 482 -11.34 21.02 -25.16
C ASP A 482 -12.22 20.55 -23.98
N ARG A 483 -12.84 19.36 -24.07
CA ARG A 483 -13.63 18.80 -22.99
C ARG A 483 -12.80 18.36 -21.79
N ILE A 484 -11.64 17.77 -22.01
CA ILE A 484 -10.68 17.45 -20.94
C ILE A 484 -10.29 18.74 -20.21
N ALA A 485 -9.96 19.80 -20.93
CA ALA A 485 -9.60 21.08 -20.31
C ALA A 485 -10.75 21.68 -19.47
N GLU A 486 -12.01 21.52 -19.90
CA GLU A 486 -13.17 21.88 -19.09
C GLU A 486 -13.26 21.09 -17.79
N LEU A 487 -13.15 19.75 -17.89
CA LEU A 487 -13.27 18.86 -16.74
C LEU A 487 -12.11 19.07 -15.75
N MET A 488 -10.90 19.39 -16.22
CA MET A 488 -9.78 19.77 -15.35
C MET A 488 -10.07 21.07 -14.60
N ALA A 489 -10.62 22.07 -15.29
CA ALA A 489 -11.04 23.33 -14.64
C ALA A 489 -12.15 23.10 -13.60
N SER A 490 -13.12 22.21 -13.90
CA SER A 490 -14.17 21.83 -12.93
C SER A 490 -13.58 21.15 -11.70
N ALA A 491 -12.67 20.19 -11.89
CA ALA A 491 -12.02 19.50 -10.78
C ALA A 491 -11.23 20.47 -9.88
N HIS A 492 -10.58 21.47 -10.47
CA HIS A 492 -9.93 22.51 -9.69
C HIS A 492 -10.91 23.35 -8.87
N ASN A 493 -12.03 23.76 -9.46
CA ASN A 493 -13.08 24.49 -8.74
C ASN A 493 -13.70 23.66 -7.60
N GLU A 494 -13.59 22.35 -7.66
CA GLU A 494 -14.05 21.41 -6.63
C GLU A 494 -12.97 21.11 -5.57
N GLY A 495 -11.81 21.80 -5.62
CA GLY A 495 -10.79 21.77 -4.59
C GLY A 495 -9.53 20.95 -4.90
N HIS A 496 -9.40 20.39 -6.12
CA HIS A 496 -8.16 19.72 -6.50
C HIS A 496 -7.09 20.71 -6.94
N ALA A 497 -5.85 20.56 -6.46
CA ALA A 497 -4.72 21.35 -6.93
C ALA A 497 -4.39 21.02 -8.39
N TRP A 498 -3.80 21.97 -9.13
CA TRP A 498 -3.35 21.70 -10.51
C TRP A 498 -2.31 20.58 -10.56
N GLY A 499 -1.45 20.53 -9.54
CA GLY A 499 -0.43 19.50 -9.37
C GLY A 499 -0.96 18.08 -9.23
N ASP A 500 -2.20 17.93 -8.74
CA ASP A 500 -2.91 16.66 -8.55
C ASP A 500 -3.50 16.07 -9.83
N MET A 501 -3.34 16.76 -10.96
CA MET A 501 -4.01 16.43 -12.20
C MET A 501 -3.03 15.96 -13.27
N ALA A 502 -3.43 14.93 -14.03
CA ALA A 502 -2.69 14.47 -15.19
C ALA A 502 -3.59 14.23 -16.39
N VAL A 503 -3.08 14.57 -17.58
CA VAL A 503 -3.64 14.20 -18.88
C VAL A 503 -2.71 13.17 -19.51
N LEU A 504 -3.21 11.96 -19.70
CA LEU A 504 -2.48 10.82 -20.24
C LEU A 504 -2.91 10.57 -21.68
N CYS A 505 -1.97 10.66 -22.61
CA CYS A 505 -2.23 10.58 -24.03
C CYS A 505 -1.54 9.36 -24.66
N ARG A 506 -2.17 8.78 -25.69
CA ARG A 506 -1.58 7.68 -26.46
C ARG A 506 -0.35 8.09 -27.27
N SER A 507 -0.34 9.32 -27.80
CA SER A 507 0.70 9.82 -28.69
C SER A 507 1.10 11.26 -28.38
N TRP A 508 2.24 11.68 -28.89
CA TRP A 508 2.76 13.05 -28.77
C TRP A 508 1.84 14.08 -29.44
N ALA A 509 1.22 13.70 -30.55
CA ALA A 509 0.28 14.57 -31.25
C ALA A 509 -0.95 14.91 -30.38
N LEU A 510 -1.47 13.92 -29.64
CA LEU A 510 -2.56 14.12 -28.69
C LEU A 510 -2.13 14.98 -27.49
N MET A 511 -0.90 14.83 -27.01
CA MET A 511 -0.35 15.68 -25.95
C MET A 511 -0.29 17.15 -26.38
N ASP A 512 0.17 17.42 -27.60
CA ASP A 512 0.24 18.78 -28.14
C ASP A 512 -1.16 19.39 -28.32
N GLU A 513 -2.18 18.59 -28.68
CA GLU A 513 -3.56 19.07 -28.75
C GLU A 513 -4.13 19.39 -27.37
N CYS A 514 -3.89 18.54 -26.38
CA CYS A 514 -4.26 18.79 -24.98
C CYS A 514 -3.59 20.05 -24.43
N ALA A 515 -2.29 20.21 -24.67
CA ALA A 515 -1.55 21.40 -24.25
C ALA A 515 -2.13 22.70 -24.86
N ARG A 516 -2.50 22.66 -26.15
CA ARG A 516 -3.17 23.78 -26.79
C ARG A 516 -4.54 24.08 -26.17
N ALA A 517 -5.33 23.06 -25.83
CA ALA A 517 -6.63 23.23 -25.19
C ALA A 517 -6.51 23.82 -23.78
N LEU A 518 -5.58 23.31 -22.97
CA LEU A 518 -5.27 23.83 -21.64
C LEU A 518 -4.78 25.29 -21.73
N GLY A 519 -3.91 25.59 -22.70
CA GLY A 519 -3.39 26.94 -22.95
C GLY A 519 -4.49 27.94 -23.37
N ARG A 520 -5.45 27.54 -24.24
CA ARG A 520 -6.60 28.39 -24.61
C ARG A 520 -7.41 28.82 -23.38
N ARG A 521 -7.51 27.94 -22.36
CA ARG A 521 -8.21 28.23 -21.10
C ARG A 521 -7.31 28.83 -20.02
N ARG A 522 -6.03 29.09 -20.34
CA ARG A 522 -5.01 29.60 -19.40
C ARG A 522 -4.82 28.74 -18.17
N LEU A 523 -5.02 27.40 -18.29
CA LEU A 523 -4.79 26.47 -17.20
C LEU A 523 -3.27 26.18 -17.09
N PRO A 524 -2.70 26.21 -15.88
CA PRO A 524 -1.29 25.91 -15.69
C PRO A 524 -1.01 24.45 -16.03
N HIS A 525 -0.10 24.21 -16.98
CA HIS A 525 0.22 22.84 -17.41
C HIS A 525 1.68 22.73 -17.83
N LYS A 526 2.22 21.51 -17.71
CA LYS A 526 3.58 21.16 -18.15
C LYS A 526 3.53 19.90 -19.00
N VAL A 527 4.07 20.00 -20.22
CA VAL A 527 4.17 18.89 -21.16
C VAL A 527 5.51 18.19 -20.98
N ARG A 528 5.48 16.90 -20.73
CA ARG A 528 6.68 16.08 -20.60
C ARG A 528 7.11 15.57 -21.98
N LYS A 529 8.16 16.19 -22.54
CA LYS A 529 8.77 15.80 -23.83
C LYS A 529 10.12 15.09 -23.68
N GLY A 530 10.76 15.16 -22.52
CA GLY A 530 12.06 14.54 -22.24
C GLY A 530 12.17 13.95 -20.85
N THR A 531 13.31 13.33 -20.57
CA THR A 531 13.60 12.68 -19.28
C THR A 531 13.74 13.67 -18.14
N HIS A 532 14.09 14.92 -18.39
CA HIS A 532 14.30 15.97 -17.38
C HIS A 532 13.10 16.93 -17.22
N ASP A 533 12.01 16.71 -17.95
CA ASP A 533 10.87 17.63 -17.97
C ASP A 533 9.80 17.31 -16.89
N PHE A 534 10.08 16.34 -16.01
CA PHE A 534 9.14 15.96 -14.96
C PHE A 534 9.55 16.61 -13.63
N ASP A 535 8.71 17.54 -13.17
CA ASP A 535 8.79 18.15 -11.85
C ASP A 535 7.52 17.78 -11.07
N PRO A 536 7.63 16.83 -10.12
CA PRO A 536 6.48 16.41 -9.33
C PRO A 536 5.96 17.49 -8.38
N GLY A 537 6.82 18.43 -7.94
CA GLY A 537 6.47 19.50 -7.01
C GLY A 537 5.81 20.73 -7.65
N ALA A 538 5.78 20.82 -9.00
CA ALA A 538 5.15 21.97 -9.65
C ALA A 538 3.62 21.85 -9.59
N ASP A 539 2.93 22.92 -9.14
CA ASP A 539 1.47 23.00 -9.17
C ASP A 539 0.97 23.29 -10.60
N THR A 540 1.09 22.29 -11.47
CA THR A 540 0.68 22.33 -12.87
C THR A 540 0.11 20.98 -13.29
N ILE A 541 -0.88 20.99 -14.19
CA ILE A 541 -1.41 19.79 -14.83
C ILE A 541 -0.29 19.10 -15.62
N LYS A 542 -0.02 17.83 -15.33
CA LYS A 542 1.00 17.04 -16.02
C LYS A 542 0.42 16.46 -17.30
N VAL A 543 1.00 16.77 -18.46
CA VAL A 543 0.61 16.22 -19.76
C VAL A 543 1.71 15.27 -20.23
N MET A 544 1.40 13.98 -20.35
CA MET A 544 2.39 12.96 -20.69
C MET A 544 1.77 11.77 -21.46
N THR A 545 2.62 10.88 -21.96
CA THR A 545 2.14 9.65 -22.58
C THR A 545 1.72 8.63 -21.54
N LEU A 546 0.83 7.69 -21.92
CA LEU A 546 0.43 6.54 -21.08
C LEU A 546 1.65 5.75 -20.59
N HIS A 547 2.63 5.50 -21.44
CA HIS A 547 3.88 4.83 -21.05
C HIS A 547 4.65 5.59 -19.96
N ALA A 548 4.71 6.92 -20.09
CA ALA A 548 5.45 7.76 -19.16
C ALA A 548 4.76 7.90 -17.79
N SER A 549 3.48 7.55 -17.68
CA SER A 549 2.72 7.58 -16.43
C SER A 549 2.92 6.34 -15.56
N LYS A 550 3.60 5.32 -16.07
CA LYS A 550 3.82 4.06 -15.36
C LYS A 550 4.54 4.31 -14.02
N GLY A 551 4.07 3.70 -12.94
CA GLY A 551 4.59 3.93 -11.58
C GLY A 551 4.16 5.25 -10.93
N LEU A 552 3.54 6.19 -11.67
CA LEU A 552 2.98 7.42 -11.11
C LEU A 552 1.50 7.22 -10.75
N GLU A 553 0.94 8.21 -10.04
CA GLU A 553 -0.47 8.26 -9.70
C GLU A 553 -0.87 9.70 -9.41
N PHE A 554 -2.14 9.99 -9.67
CA PHE A 554 -2.70 11.33 -9.55
C PHE A 554 -4.15 11.24 -9.03
N PRO A 555 -4.58 12.16 -8.17
CA PRO A 555 -5.99 12.27 -7.77
C PRO A 555 -6.95 12.35 -8.95
N VAL A 556 -6.64 13.16 -9.96
CA VAL A 556 -7.47 13.37 -11.14
C VAL A 556 -6.70 12.99 -12.40
N VAL A 557 -7.23 12.04 -13.15
CA VAL A 557 -6.64 11.60 -14.42
C VAL A 557 -7.64 11.74 -15.55
N ALA A 558 -7.22 12.35 -16.65
CA ALA A 558 -7.91 12.25 -17.93
C ALA A 558 -7.09 11.39 -18.89
N VAL A 559 -7.75 10.44 -19.55
CA VAL A 559 -7.14 9.61 -20.60
C VAL A 559 -7.74 9.98 -21.94
N MET A 560 -6.88 10.25 -22.92
CA MET A 560 -7.27 10.64 -24.28
C MET A 560 -6.83 9.61 -25.31
N GLY A 561 -7.73 9.23 -26.21
CA GLY A 561 -7.44 8.36 -27.35
C GLY A 561 -7.63 6.86 -27.09
N ALA A 562 -8.48 6.48 -26.13
CA ALA A 562 -8.65 5.11 -25.69
C ALA A 562 -9.34 4.19 -26.73
N ARG A 563 -10.31 4.69 -27.48
CA ARG A 563 -11.10 3.86 -28.42
C ARG A 563 -10.50 3.69 -29.82
N GLN A 564 -9.41 4.36 -30.13
CA GLN A 564 -8.70 4.09 -31.40
C GLN A 564 -8.17 2.64 -31.46
N ALA A 565 -8.03 1.98 -30.30
CA ALA A 565 -7.65 0.58 -30.22
C ALA A 565 -8.80 -0.41 -30.46
N ALA A 566 -10.04 -0.05 -30.08
CA ALA A 566 -11.21 -0.91 -30.25
C ALA A 566 -11.87 -0.80 -31.64
N ALA A 567 -11.67 0.30 -32.35
CA ALA A 567 -12.23 0.57 -33.68
C ALA A 567 -11.39 -0.03 -34.82
N GLY A 568 -10.22 -0.59 -34.54
CA GLY A 568 -9.33 -1.23 -35.53
C GLY A 568 -9.79 -2.59 -36.04
N GLN A 569 -11.08 -2.95 -35.93
CA GLN A 569 -11.68 -4.12 -36.58
C GLN A 569 -12.09 -3.88 -38.04
N GLU A 570 -11.75 -2.71 -38.63
CA GLU A 570 -11.90 -2.52 -40.08
C GLU A 570 -10.62 -2.94 -40.81
N GLU A 571 -10.81 -3.95 -41.65
CA GLU A 571 -9.98 -4.51 -42.75
C GLU A 571 -8.54 -3.97 -42.85
N GLY A 572 -7.58 -4.72 -42.27
CA GLY A 572 -6.16 -4.52 -42.54
C GLY A 572 -5.24 -4.45 -41.32
N VAL A 573 -5.71 -4.65 -40.11
CA VAL A 573 -4.88 -4.58 -38.90
C VAL A 573 -4.15 -5.90 -38.67
N LYS A 574 -2.87 -5.80 -38.70
CA LYS A 574 -1.87 -6.77 -38.27
C LYS A 574 -2.11 -7.16 -36.83
N ASP A 575 -2.23 -8.46 -36.62
CA ASP A 575 -2.08 -9.19 -35.36
C ASP A 575 -2.87 -8.72 -34.12
N GLY A 576 -3.69 -9.61 -33.54
CA GLY A 576 -4.37 -9.44 -32.24
C GLY A 576 -3.43 -9.09 -31.06
N HIS A 577 -2.14 -9.03 -31.32
CA HIS A 577 -1.09 -8.60 -30.38
C HIS A 577 -1.12 -7.10 -30.10
N ASP A 578 -1.37 -6.27 -31.12
CA ASP A 578 -1.39 -4.80 -30.98
C ASP A 578 -2.61 -4.35 -30.14
N ALA A 579 -3.74 -5.05 -30.28
CA ALA A 579 -4.96 -4.76 -29.51
C ALA A 579 -4.79 -5.03 -28.01
N LEU A 580 -4.13 -6.13 -27.65
CA LEU A 580 -3.85 -6.46 -26.25
C LEU A 580 -2.85 -5.49 -25.61
N GLU A 581 -1.84 -5.02 -26.36
CA GLU A 581 -0.90 -4.01 -25.87
C GLU A 581 -1.60 -2.68 -25.63
N GLU A 582 -2.48 -2.25 -26.53
CA GLU A 582 -3.28 -1.04 -26.36
C GLU A 582 -4.20 -1.14 -25.14
N MET A 583 -4.86 -2.28 -24.94
CA MET A 583 -5.72 -2.53 -23.80
C MET A 583 -4.94 -2.47 -22.47
N ARG A 584 -3.71 -3.02 -22.45
CA ARG A 584 -2.82 -2.91 -21.29
C ARG A 584 -2.41 -1.49 -20.99
N LEU A 585 -1.99 -0.73 -21.99
CA LEU A 585 -1.64 0.68 -21.82
C LEU A 585 -2.79 1.48 -21.27
N PHE A 586 -3.99 1.20 -21.76
CA PHE A 586 -5.19 1.85 -21.30
C PHE A 586 -5.51 1.52 -19.84
N TYR A 587 -5.44 0.23 -19.48
CA TYR A 587 -5.59 -0.23 -18.10
C TYR A 587 -4.57 0.42 -17.16
N VAL A 588 -3.30 0.48 -17.59
CA VAL A 588 -2.25 1.19 -16.85
C VAL A 588 -2.62 2.66 -16.64
N GLY A 589 -3.06 3.37 -17.68
CA GLY A 589 -3.44 4.78 -17.59
C GLY A 589 -4.65 5.02 -16.67
N ALA A 590 -5.70 4.23 -16.80
CA ALA A 590 -6.91 4.35 -16.00
C ALA A 590 -6.64 4.08 -14.51
N THR A 591 -5.79 3.09 -14.20
CA THR A 591 -5.40 2.76 -12.82
C THR A 591 -4.41 3.77 -12.19
N ARG A 592 -3.99 4.82 -12.92
CA ARG A 592 -3.24 5.96 -12.34
C ARG A 592 -4.14 6.92 -11.55
N ALA A 593 -5.46 6.90 -11.81
CA ALA A 593 -6.42 7.73 -11.11
C ALA A 593 -6.69 7.21 -9.70
N THR A 594 -6.62 8.07 -8.69
CA THR A 594 -6.91 7.65 -7.32
C THR A 594 -8.27 8.15 -6.80
N ALA A 595 -8.79 9.25 -7.33
CA ALA A 595 -10.06 9.83 -6.93
C ALA A 595 -11.04 10.04 -8.11
N ARG A 596 -10.55 10.53 -9.26
CA ARG A 596 -11.39 10.81 -10.43
C ARG A 596 -10.75 10.32 -11.72
N LEU A 597 -11.53 9.68 -12.56
CA LEU A 597 -11.13 9.23 -13.88
C LEU A 597 -12.04 9.83 -14.95
N MET A 598 -11.43 10.36 -16.00
CA MET A 598 -12.09 10.89 -17.19
C MET A 598 -11.52 10.19 -18.41
N ILE A 599 -12.39 9.73 -19.31
CA ILE A 599 -11.99 9.02 -20.53
C ILE A 599 -12.68 9.72 -21.70
N ALA A 600 -11.88 10.26 -22.61
CA ALA A 600 -12.36 10.89 -23.82
C ALA A 600 -11.99 10.06 -25.06
N ASN A 601 -13.01 9.52 -25.74
CA ASN A 601 -12.85 8.70 -26.93
C ASN A 601 -13.22 9.49 -28.20
N ALA A 602 -12.61 9.14 -29.36
CA ALA A 602 -13.08 9.59 -30.65
C ALA A 602 -14.19 8.65 -31.17
N VAL A 603 -15.31 9.20 -31.60
CA VAL A 603 -16.30 8.48 -32.41
C VAL A 603 -15.76 8.47 -33.83
N GLY A 604 -15.46 7.33 -34.40
CA GLY A 604 -14.77 7.01 -35.62
C GLY A 604 -14.67 8.10 -36.71
N GLN A 605 -13.46 8.34 -37.21
CA GLN A 605 -13.21 8.71 -38.60
C GLN A 605 -12.83 7.45 -39.35
#